data_6feee45ae061c8a49ab3faea88cb85f6
#
_entry.id   6feee45ae061c8a49ab3faea88cb85f6
#
_cell.length_a   1.000
_cell.length_b   1.000
_cell.length_c   1.000
_cell.angle_alpha   90.00
_cell.angle_beta   90.00
_cell.angle_gamma   90.00
#
_symmetry.space_group_name_H-M   'P 1'
#
loop_
_entity.id
_entity.type
_entity.pdbx_description
1 polymer ?
#
loop_
_entity_poly.entity_id
_entity_poly.type
_entity_poly.pdbx_seq_one_letter_code
_entity_poly.pdbx_strand_id
1 'polypeptide(L)' 'MVKCEVLLNTVDKIADFIKVASRIEEDIDLSNGRYTIDAKSIVALFTLDLSKVAILIIHSDDESLLDNFKEWMV' A
#
# COMPACT_ATOMS: atom_id res chain seq x y z
N MET A 1 6.98 -9.70 8.82
CA MET A 1 6.39 -8.65 7.97
C MET A 1 7.13 -8.54 6.65
N VAL A 2 6.40 -8.39 5.55
CA VAL A 2 6.99 -8.17 4.24
C VAL A 2 6.76 -6.74 3.82
N LYS A 3 7.71 -6.15 3.10
CA LYS A 3 7.70 -4.73 2.72
C LYS A 3 8.17 -4.55 1.29
N CYS A 4 7.64 -3.51 0.64
CA CYS A 4 8.16 -3.06 -0.64
C CYS A 4 7.84 -1.57 -0.82
N GLU A 5 8.47 -0.97 -1.83
CA GLU A 5 8.20 0.42 -2.17
C GLU A 5 7.20 0.48 -3.32
N VAL A 6 6.22 1.38 -3.19
CA VAL A 6 5.18 1.56 -4.20
C VAL A 6 4.99 3.03 -4.52
N LEU A 7 4.50 3.32 -5.71
CA LEU A 7 4.13 4.67 -6.13
C LEU A 7 2.67 4.68 -6.56
N LEU A 8 1.86 5.46 -5.85
CA LEU A 8 0.42 5.57 -6.06
C LEU A 8 0.05 7.02 -6.39
N ASN A 9 0.64 7.55 -7.45
CA ASN A 9 0.61 8.98 -7.77
C ASN A 9 -0.57 9.42 -8.64
N THR A 10 -1.57 8.57 -8.84
CA THR A 10 -2.81 8.93 -9.53
C THR A 10 -4.02 8.37 -8.78
N VAL A 11 -5.17 8.99 -8.97
CA VAL A 11 -6.42 8.52 -8.34
C VAL A 11 -6.76 7.11 -8.80
N ASP A 12 -6.54 6.80 -10.08
CA ASP A 12 -6.81 5.46 -10.61
C ASP A 12 -5.94 4.40 -9.93
N LYS A 13 -4.67 4.70 -9.72
CA LYS A 13 -3.76 3.77 -9.02
C LYS A 13 -4.21 3.54 -7.58
N ILE A 14 -4.63 4.60 -6.89
CA ILE A 14 -5.13 4.51 -5.52
C ILE A 14 -6.37 3.63 -5.46
N ALA A 15 -7.32 3.84 -6.36
CA ALA A 15 -8.56 3.08 -6.39
C ALA A 15 -8.30 1.59 -6.64
N ASP A 16 -7.45 1.27 -7.60
CA ASP A 16 -7.10 -0.13 -7.90
C ASP A 16 -6.33 -0.79 -6.76
N PHE A 17 -5.40 -0.04 -6.16
CA PHE A 17 -4.63 -0.51 -5.01
C PHE A 17 -5.55 -0.91 -3.86
N ILE A 18 -6.53 -0.08 -3.52
CA ILE A 18 -7.45 -0.35 -2.42
C ILE A 18 -8.28 -1.60 -2.70
N LYS A 19 -8.71 -1.81 -3.95
CA LYS A 19 -9.45 -3.01 -4.31
C LYS A 19 -8.62 -4.27 -4.04
N VAL A 20 -7.34 -4.25 -4.40
CA VAL A 20 -6.45 -5.39 -4.17
C VAL A 20 -6.18 -5.56 -2.69
N ALA A 21 -5.83 -4.48 -1.98
CA ALA A 21 -5.52 -4.55 -0.55
C ALA A 21 -6.71 -5.06 0.26
N SER A 22 -7.93 -4.67 -0.10
CA SER A 22 -9.15 -5.07 0.62
C SER A 22 -9.47 -6.55 0.49
N ARG A 23 -8.92 -7.24 -0.51
CA ARG A 23 -9.11 -8.69 -0.69
C ARG A 23 -8.17 -9.52 0.16
N ILE A 24 -7.13 -8.91 0.70
CA ILE A 24 -6.12 -9.59 1.51
C ILE A 24 -6.56 -9.52 2.97
N GLU A 25 -6.57 -10.66 3.66
CA GLU A 25 -7.01 -10.76 5.05
C GLU A 25 -6.06 -10.07 6.03
N GLU A 26 -4.77 -10.17 5.77
CA GLU A 26 -3.75 -9.60 6.64
C GLU A 26 -3.85 -8.08 6.68
N ASP A 27 -3.42 -7.50 7.78
CA ASP A 27 -3.34 -6.05 7.92
C ASP A 27 -2.26 -5.51 7.00
N ILE A 28 -2.56 -4.39 6.33
CA ILE A 28 -1.66 -3.74 5.39
C ILE A 28 -1.57 -2.27 5.75
N ASP A 29 -0.34 -1.76 5.86
CA ASP A 29 -0.08 -0.36 6.12
C ASP A 29 0.69 0.27 4.97
N LEU A 30 0.56 1.59 4.86
CA LEU A 30 1.43 2.43 4.02
C LEU A 30 2.13 3.44 4.91
N SER A 31 3.40 3.67 4.66
CA SER A 31 4.22 4.61 5.41
C SER A 31 4.99 5.51 4.47
N ASN A 32 5.05 6.80 4.81
CA ASN A 32 5.93 7.74 4.12
C ASN A 32 7.23 8.02 4.89
N GLY A 33 7.50 7.20 5.91
CA GLY A 33 8.64 7.36 6.81
C GLY A 33 8.33 8.16 8.07
N ARG A 34 7.32 9.05 8.05
CA ARG A 34 6.86 9.81 9.22
C ARG A 34 5.56 9.28 9.78
N TYR A 35 4.64 8.95 8.90
CA TYR A 35 3.31 8.49 9.26
C TYR A 35 3.07 7.12 8.67
N THR A 36 2.38 6.28 9.43
CA THR A 36 1.94 4.97 8.98
C THR A 36 0.42 4.94 9.10
N ILE A 37 -0.24 4.55 8.00
CA ILE A 37 -1.70 4.53 7.92
C ILE A 37 -2.19 3.17 7.47
N ASP A 38 -3.48 2.90 7.71
CA ASP A 38 -4.14 1.70 7.22
C ASP A 38 -4.31 1.79 5.69
N ALA A 39 -3.65 0.90 4.96
CA ALA A 39 -3.69 0.90 3.50
C ALA A 39 -5.05 0.50 2.93
N LYS A 40 -5.94 -0.05 3.74
CA LYS A 40 -7.30 -0.41 3.31
C LYS A 40 -8.31 0.72 3.49
N SER A 41 -7.88 1.84 4.07
CA SER A 41 -8.74 3.01 4.28
C SER A 41 -8.47 4.06 3.22
N ILE A 42 -9.45 4.29 2.33
CA ILE A 42 -9.31 5.31 1.28
C ILE A 42 -9.14 6.71 1.88
N VAL A 43 -9.82 7.00 2.97
CA VAL A 43 -9.71 8.29 3.64
C VAL A 43 -8.30 8.49 4.19
N ALA A 44 -7.74 7.46 4.82
CA ALA A 44 -6.38 7.53 5.35
C ALA A 44 -5.34 7.72 4.25
N LEU A 45 -5.52 7.06 3.10
CA LEU A 45 -4.60 7.18 1.97
C LEU A 45 -4.47 8.63 1.50
N PHE A 46 -5.55 9.39 1.50
CA PHE A 46 -5.51 10.79 1.07
C PHE A 46 -4.85 11.72 2.09
N THR A 47 -4.48 11.22 3.27
CA THR A 47 -3.71 12.00 4.24
C THR A 47 -2.20 11.95 3.99
N LEU A 48 -1.72 11.03 3.15
CA LEU A 48 -0.32 10.94 2.78
C LEU A 48 -0.04 11.72 1.49
N ASP A 49 1.21 12.16 1.35
CA ASP A 49 1.68 12.70 0.07
C ASP A 49 2.01 11.52 -0.85
N LEU A 50 1.05 11.14 -1.69
CA LEU A 50 1.18 10.00 -2.59
C LEU A 50 1.87 10.35 -3.91
N SER A 51 2.33 11.60 -4.09
CA SER A 51 3.21 11.96 -5.20
C SER A 51 4.60 11.36 -5.05
N LYS A 52 4.93 10.87 -3.86
CA LYS A 52 6.22 10.27 -3.53
C LYS A 52 6.06 8.78 -3.26
N VAL A 53 7.19 8.07 -3.35
CA VAL A 53 7.25 6.65 -3.02
C VAL A 53 6.84 6.42 -1.56
N ALA A 54 6.00 5.43 -1.35
CA ALA A 54 5.58 4.99 -0.03
C ALA A 54 6.05 3.56 0.23
N ILE A 55 6.11 3.18 1.50
CA ILE A 55 6.49 1.83 1.89
C ILE A 55 5.22 1.05 2.19
N LEU A 56 5.02 -0.03 1.46
CA LEU A 56 3.93 -0.98 1.70
C LEU A 56 4.40 -2.00 2.74
N ILE A 57 3.61 -2.20 3.76
CA ILE A 57 3.93 -3.13 4.86
C ILE A 57 2.77 -4.10 5.00
N ILE A 58 3.02 -5.38 4.76
CA ILE A 58 2.03 -6.44 4.96
C ILE A 58 2.41 -7.20 6.23
N HIS A 59 1.47 -7.29 7.16
CA HIS A 59 1.67 -7.96 8.45
C HIS A 59 1.55 -9.47 8.29
N SER A 60 2.49 -10.03 7.53
CA SER A 60 2.59 -11.45 7.23
C SER A 60 4.03 -11.76 6.87
N ASP A 61 4.43 -13.03 7.01
CA ASP A 61 5.74 -13.50 6.54
C ASP A 61 5.66 -14.11 5.13
N ASP A 62 4.47 -14.12 4.52
CA ASP A 62 4.26 -14.67 3.19
C ASP A 62 4.64 -13.64 2.12
N GLU A 63 5.84 -13.77 1.57
CA GLU A 63 6.34 -12.86 0.54
C GLU A 63 5.54 -12.91 -0.75
N SER A 64 4.80 -13.99 -1.00
CA SER A 64 4.00 -14.10 -2.21
C SER A 64 2.86 -13.08 -2.24
N LEU A 65 2.47 -12.54 -1.09
CA LEU A 65 1.45 -11.48 -1.02
C LEU A 65 1.89 -10.20 -1.74
N LEU A 66 3.20 -9.95 -1.80
CA LEU A 66 3.74 -8.79 -2.52
C LEU A 66 3.46 -8.87 -4.02
N ASP A 67 3.28 -10.06 -4.57
CA ASP A 67 3.01 -10.23 -6.01
C ASP A 67 1.71 -9.53 -6.45
N ASN A 68 0.78 -9.34 -5.52
CA ASN A 68 -0.47 -8.63 -5.81
C ASN A 68 -0.26 -7.14 -6.09
N PHE A 69 0.90 -6.60 -5.72
CA PHE A 69 1.17 -5.16 -5.79
C PHE A 69 2.25 -4.81 -6.81
N LYS A 70 2.67 -5.77 -7.63
CA LYS A 70 3.78 -5.58 -8.57
C LYS A 70 3.64 -4.39 -9.50
N GLU A 71 2.41 -4.10 -9.96
CA GLU A 71 2.19 -3.00 -10.90
C GLU A 71 2.47 -1.62 -10.30
N TRP A 72 2.48 -1.51 -8.97
CA TRP A 72 2.76 -0.24 -8.29
C TRP A 72 4.17 -0.18 -7.68
N MET A 73 4.91 -1.29 -7.72
CA MET A 73 6.27 -1.32 -7.17
C MET A 73 7.23 -0.48 -8.00
N VAL A 74 8.18 0.11 -7.29
CA VAL A 74 9.27 0.88 -7.90
C VAL A 74 10.63 0.36 -7.47
#